data_22bde5c84e407aed33abab2d489c0ac9
#
_entry.id   22bde5c84e407aed33abab2d489c0ac9
#
_cell.length_a   1.000
_cell.length_b   1.000
_cell.length_c   1.000
_cell.angle_alpha   90.00
_cell.angle_beta   90.00
_cell.angle_gamma   90.00
#
_symmetry.space_group_name_H-M   'P 1'
#
loop_
_entity.id
_entity.type
_entity.pdbx_description
1 polymer ?
#
loop_
_entity_poly.entity_id
_entity_poly.type
_entity_poly.pdbx_seq_one_letter_code
_entity_poly.pdbx_strand_id
1 'polypeptide(L)'
;MRKLGRSTTIRCIVLGVLVLAATSCSQKHSSVAEQIAKTYGLDSFGQIDAIRYTFNLQFPGLNVSRSWVWEPKTGQVSYEGKDKDGKPVKATYVRSQLSSQSDAVKNDIDPGFINDNYWLLFPFHAYWDTSANVQDKGKQELPLGNGSAELVSVKYPSDVGYAPGDTWDLYVGKDNRIEQFVYHRGGPKKPSVVIATWEGYKKAGPLLISTDHRGTADGGPLRLFFSDVAVKLTGSDTWMNAQ
;
A
#
# COMPACT_ATOMS: atom_id res chain seq x y z
N MET A 1 -63.10 28.10 63.69
CA MET A 1 -63.15 28.32 62.26
C MET A 1 -61.80 28.68 61.77
N ARG A 2 -61.03 27.72 61.25
CA ARG A 2 -59.64 27.97 60.67
C ARG A 2 -59.61 27.40 59.25
N LYS A 3 -59.40 28.26 58.26
CA LYS A 3 -59.23 27.90 56.87
C LYS A 3 -57.79 27.44 56.66
N LEU A 4 -57.66 26.22 56.15
CA LEU A 4 -56.35 25.72 55.67
C LEU A 4 -56.15 26.16 54.22
N GLY A 5 -55.07 26.89 53.99
CA GLY A 5 -54.56 27.24 52.64
C GLY A 5 -53.74 26.07 52.05
N ARG A 6 -54.10 25.64 50.87
CA ARG A 6 -53.33 24.68 50.09
C ARG A 6 -52.21 25.42 49.32
N SER A 7 -51.00 25.10 49.65
CA SER A 7 -49.81 25.53 48.87
C SER A 7 -49.58 24.56 47.73
N THR A 8 -49.64 25.07 46.49
CA THR A 8 -49.35 24.32 45.27
C THR A 8 -47.90 24.55 44.91
N THR A 9 -47.06 23.52 45.12
CA THR A 9 -45.64 23.55 44.75
C THR A 9 -45.49 23.15 43.29
N ILE A 10 -45.14 24.10 42.43
CA ILE A 10 -44.78 23.88 41.03
C ILE A 10 -43.35 23.31 40.98
N ARG A 11 -43.22 22.04 40.60
CA ARG A 11 -41.90 21.44 40.30
C ARG A 11 -41.55 21.75 38.85
N CYS A 12 -40.59 22.63 38.62
CA CYS A 12 -39.94 22.82 37.33
C CYS A 12 -39.03 21.62 37.06
N ILE A 13 -39.38 20.79 36.07
CA ILE A 13 -38.52 19.77 35.52
C ILE A 13 -37.63 20.44 34.48
N VAL A 14 -36.37 20.59 34.80
CA VAL A 14 -35.33 21.03 33.85
C VAL A 14 -34.92 19.80 33.05
N LEU A 15 -35.38 19.73 31.79
CA LEU A 15 -34.93 18.72 30.84
C LEU A 15 -33.53 19.14 30.33
N GLY A 16 -32.50 18.51 30.88
CA GLY A 16 -31.12 18.67 30.38
C GLY A 16 -30.99 17.91 29.06
N VAL A 17 -30.88 18.62 27.94
CA VAL A 17 -30.55 18.07 26.64
C VAL A 17 -29.05 17.79 26.64
N LEU A 18 -28.65 16.53 26.78
CA LEU A 18 -27.28 16.07 26.63
C LEU A 18 -26.96 16.04 25.12
N VAL A 19 -26.29 17.06 24.61
CA VAL A 19 -25.75 17.06 23.25
C VAL A 19 -24.49 16.19 23.26
N LEU A 20 -24.64 14.94 22.83
CA LEU A 20 -23.49 14.09 22.49
C LEU A 20 -22.83 14.65 21.24
N ALA A 21 -21.75 15.40 21.42
CA ALA A 21 -20.85 15.73 20.34
C ALA A 21 -20.14 14.45 19.91
N ALA A 22 -20.63 13.84 18.81
CA ALA A 22 -19.92 12.78 18.13
C ALA A 22 -18.64 13.40 17.54
N THR A 23 -17.53 13.30 18.24
CA THR A 23 -16.20 13.55 17.69
C THR A 23 -15.95 12.48 16.63
N SER A 24 -16.23 12.82 15.37
CA SER A 24 -15.81 12.04 14.23
C SER A 24 -14.28 12.05 14.27
N CYS A 25 -13.67 10.95 14.70
CA CYS A 25 -12.23 10.76 14.65
C CYS A 25 -11.90 10.52 13.15
N SER A 26 -11.74 11.61 12.40
CA SER A 26 -11.13 11.54 11.08
C SER A 26 -9.72 11.01 11.28
N GLN A 27 -9.48 9.77 10.84
CA GLN A 27 -8.14 9.20 10.85
C GLN A 27 -7.27 10.10 9.96
N LYS A 28 -6.43 10.91 10.60
CA LYS A 28 -5.53 11.83 9.92
C LYS A 28 -4.37 11.01 9.37
N HIS A 29 -4.22 10.99 8.06
CA HIS A 29 -3.04 10.41 7.42
C HIS A 29 -1.76 11.05 7.99
N SER A 30 -0.69 10.26 8.11
CA SER A 30 0.61 10.77 8.50
C SER A 30 1.12 11.78 7.47
N SER A 31 1.57 12.95 7.93
CA SER A 31 2.10 14.00 7.05
C SER A 31 3.33 13.53 6.26
N VAL A 32 4.16 12.66 6.85
CA VAL A 32 5.34 12.12 6.17
C VAL A 32 4.95 11.11 5.08
N ALA A 33 3.95 10.26 5.31
CA ALA A 33 3.43 9.36 4.28
C ALA A 33 2.83 10.12 3.10
N GLU A 34 2.11 11.22 3.38
CA GLU A 34 1.56 12.09 2.34
C GLU A 34 2.65 12.76 1.51
N GLN A 35 3.71 13.26 2.13
CA GLN A 35 4.85 13.87 1.43
C GLN A 35 5.55 12.87 0.52
N ILE A 36 5.80 11.64 1.01
CA ILE A 36 6.35 10.57 0.19
C ILE A 36 5.40 10.32 -0.99
N ALA A 37 4.13 10.00 -0.76
CA ALA A 37 3.19 9.67 -1.83
C ALA A 37 3.05 10.80 -2.87
N LYS A 38 3.07 12.07 -2.47
CA LYS A 38 3.05 13.23 -3.38
C LYS A 38 4.30 13.28 -4.28
N THR A 39 5.46 12.94 -3.74
CA THR A 39 6.70 12.85 -4.55
C THR A 39 6.59 11.83 -5.66
N TYR A 40 5.81 10.75 -5.45
CA TYR A 40 5.56 9.70 -6.44
C TYR A 40 4.35 9.99 -7.35
N GLY A 41 3.61 11.08 -7.14
CA GLY A 41 2.52 11.53 -8.03
C GLY A 41 1.12 11.33 -7.47
N LEU A 42 0.95 11.29 -6.15
CA LEU A 42 -0.37 11.10 -5.49
C LEU A 42 -1.44 12.06 -6.03
N ASP A 43 -1.09 13.36 -6.17
CA ASP A 43 -2.05 14.38 -6.60
C ASP A 43 -2.61 14.14 -8.01
N SER A 44 -1.90 13.37 -8.82
CA SER A 44 -2.30 13.02 -10.18
C SER A 44 -2.81 11.57 -10.31
N PHE A 45 -2.77 10.77 -9.24
CA PHE A 45 -3.14 9.35 -9.29
C PHE A 45 -4.59 9.14 -9.75
N GLY A 46 -5.49 10.05 -9.39
CA GLY A 46 -6.90 10.03 -9.85
C GLY A 46 -7.10 10.13 -11.37
N GLN A 47 -6.06 10.55 -12.11
CA GLN A 47 -6.08 10.62 -13.56
C GLN A 47 -5.71 9.28 -14.24
N ILE A 48 -5.29 8.28 -13.46
CA ILE A 48 -4.87 6.97 -13.96
C ILE A 48 -6.10 6.09 -14.20
N ASP A 49 -6.29 5.64 -15.43
CA ASP A 49 -7.29 4.63 -15.76
C ASP A 49 -6.73 3.22 -15.66
N ALA A 50 -5.48 3.02 -16.09
CA ALA A 50 -4.84 1.72 -15.97
C ALA A 50 -3.33 1.85 -15.74
N ILE A 51 -2.78 0.86 -15.02
CA ILE A 51 -1.33 0.65 -14.84
C ILE A 51 -1.04 -0.77 -15.33
N ARG A 52 -0.05 -0.91 -16.21
CA ARG A 52 0.49 -2.22 -16.56
C ARG A 52 1.93 -2.34 -16.10
N TYR A 53 2.34 -3.52 -15.72
CA TYR A 53 3.71 -3.83 -15.34
C TYR A 53 3.96 -5.34 -15.35
N THR A 54 5.22 -5.73 -15.49
CA THR A 54 5.69 -7.10 -15.27
C THR A 54 6.57 -7.10 -14.02
N PHE A 55 6.11 -7.78 -12.97
CA PHE A 55 6.88 -8.06 -11.76
C PHE A 55 7.86 -9.20 -12.05
N ASN A 56 9.14 -9.00 -11.71
CA ASN A 56 10.17 -9.99 -11.84
C ASN A 56 10.92 -10.15 -10.52
N LEU A 57 11.14 -11.39 -10.09
CA LEU A 57 11.92 -11.74 -8.90
C LEU A 57 12.99 -12.75 -9.29
N GLN A 58 14.22 -12.45 -8.92
CA GLN A 58 15.39 -13.33 -9.04
C GLN A 58 15.94 -13.60 -7.64
N PHE A 59 15.93 -14.86 -7.24
CA PHE A 59 16.47 -15.35 -5.98
C PHE A 59 17.10 -16.73 -6.25
N PRO A 60 18.12 -17.19 -5.50
CA PRO A 60 18.74 -18.49 -5.73
C PRO A 60 17.72 -19.63 -5.81
N GLY A 61 17.65 -20.28 -6.95
CA GLY A 61 16.71 -21.37 -7.22
C GLY A 61 15.28 -20.93 -7.54
N LEU A 62 14.99 -19.62 -7.60
CA LEU A 62 13.63 -19.11 -7.88
C LEU A 62 13.69 -17.92 -8.84
N ASN A 63 13.01 -18.06 -9.99
CA ASN A 63 12.72 -16.95 -10.88
C ASN A 63 11.21 -16.85 -11.08
N VAL A 64 10.67 -15.66 -10.82
CA VAL A 64 9.23 -15.38 -11.00
C VAL A 64 9.07 -14.26 -12.00
N SER A 65 8.08 -14.38 -12.89
CA SER A 65 7.66 -13.30 -13.78
C SER A 65 6.14 -13.32 -13.90
N ARG A 66 5.49 -12.20 -13.61
CA ARG A 66 4.03 -12.04 -13.64
C ARG A 66 3.68 -10.69 -14.24
N SER A 67 2.82 -10.69 -15.26
CA SER A 67 2.39 -9.47 -15.93
C SER A 67 0.98 -9.11 -15.49
N TRP A 68 0.78 -7.84 -15.20
CA TRP A 68 -0.44 -7.29 -14.67
C TRP A 68 -0.91 -6.09 -15.48
N VAL A 69 -2.22 -5.96 -15.62
CA VAL A 69 -2.91 -4.70 -15.93
C VAL A 69 -3.93 -4.47 -14.82
N TRP A 70 -3.82 -3.35 -14.14
CA TRP A 70 -4.73 -2.95 -13.09
C TRP A 70 -5.45 -1.66 -13.45
N GLU A 71 -6.76 -1.65 -13.32
CA GLU A 71 -7.62 -0.49 -13.45
C GLU A 71 -8.07 -0.02 -12.06
N PRO A 72 -7.43 1.00 -11.47
CA PRO A 72 -7.73 1.42 -10.10
C PRO A 72 -9.18 1.82 -9.86
N LYS A 73 -9.83 2.45 -10.86
CA LYS A 73 -11.21 2.98 -10.76
C LYS A 73 -12.27 1.89 -10.77
N THR A 74 -12.05 0.82 -11.53
CA THR A 74 -13.00 -0.30 -11.67
C THR A 74 -12.67 -1.46 -10.74
N GLY A 75 -11.42 -1.52 -10.27
CA GLY A 75 -10.87 -2.66 -9.55
C GLY A 75 -10.64 -3.88 -10.43
N GLN A 76 -10.66 -3.72 -11.77
CA GLN A 76 -10.35 -4.81 -12.69
C GLN A 76 -8.86 -5.11 -12.68
N VAL A 77 -8.53 -6.40 -12.66
CA VAL A 77 -7.15 -6.92 -12.75
C VAL A 77 -7.09 -7.94 -13.87
N SER A 78 -6.15 -7.79 -14.78
CA SER A 78 -5.77 -8.79 -15.77
C SER A 78 -4.38 -9.32 -15.46
N TYR A 79 -4.24 -10.63 -15.53
CA TYR A 79 -3.04 -11.40 -15.21
C TYR A 79 -2.57 -12.22 -16.39
N GLU A 80 -1.26 -12.23 -16.61
CA GLU A 80 -0.57 -13.20 -17.46
C GLU A 80 0.66 -13.73 -16.72
N GLY A 81 0.79 -15.03 -16.60
CA GLY A 81 1.91 -15.67 -15.92
C GLY A 81 1.90 -17.19 -16.07
N LYS A 82 2.40 -17.88 -15.07
CA LYS A 82 2.44 -19.33 -15.02
C LYS A 82 1.80 -19.82 -13.72
N ASP A 83 1.20 -21.02 -13.78
CA ASP A 83 0.77 -21.75 -12.59
C ASP A 83 1.97 -22.44 -11.91
N LYS A 84 1.68 -23.16 -10.83
CA LYS A 84 2.67 -23.97 -10.07
C LYS A 84 3.34 -25.06 -10.90
N ASP A 85 2.71 -25.50 -11.98
CA ASP A 85 3.22 -26.53 -12.90
C ASP A 85 3.97 -25.90 -14.09
N GLY A 86 4.14 -24.57 -14.11
CA GLY A 86 4.83 -23.82 -15.16
C GLY A 86 3.99 -23.62 -16.42
N LYS A 87 2.70 -23.94 -16.43
CA LYS A 87 1.81 -23.75 -17.57
C LYS A 87 1.35 -22.29 -17.67
N PRO A 88 1.23 -21.73 -18.87
CA PRO A 88 0.72 -20.38 -19.05
C PRO A 88 -0.71 -20.23 -18.51
N VAL A 89 -0.95 -19.16 -17.78
CA VAL A 89 -2.27 -18.81 -17.23
C VAL A 89 -2.56 -17.35 -17.53
N LYS A 90 -3.81 -17.11 -17.94
CA LYS A 90 -4.39 -15.77 -18.06
C LYS A 90 -5.69 -15.71 -17.29
N ALA A 91 -5.92 -14.58 -16.60
CA ALA A 91 -7.17 -14.33 -15.89
C ALA A 91 -7.50 -12.85 -15.93
N THR A 92 -8.79 -12.54 -15.96
CA THR A 92 -9.30 -11.18 -15.75
C THR A 92 -10.44 -11.27 -14.76
N TYR A 93 -10.41 -10.43 -13.72
CA TYR A 93 -11.41 -10.40 -12.68
C TYR A 93 -11.56 -9.00 -12.09
N VAL A 94 -12.68 -8.77 -11.39
CA VAL A 94 -12.92 -7.53 -10.66
C VAL A 94 -12.80 -7.83 -9.17
N ARG A 95 -11.94 -7.10 -8.45
CA ARG A 95 -11.60 -7.39 -7.05
C ARG A 95 -12.80 -7.31 -6.11
N SER A 96 -13.76 -6.40 -6.34
CA SER A 96 -15.00 -6.35 -5.55
C SER A 96 -15.88 -7.60 -5.70
N GLN A 97 -15.62 -8.44 -6.71
CA GLN A 97 -16.34 -9.70 -6.99
C GLN A 97 -15.46 -10.93 -6.73
N LEU A 98 -14.41 -10.80 -5.90
CA LEU A 98 -13.44 -11.86 -5.66
C LEU A 98 -14.10 -13.14 -5.10
N SER A 99 -15.11 -13.01 -4.24
CA SER A 99 -15.82 -14.15 -3.65
C SER A 99 -16.47 -15.08 -4.68
N SER A 100 -16.85 -14.57 -5.85
CA SER A 100 -17.47 -15.32 -6.95
C SER A 100 -16.46 -15.87 -7.96
N GLN A 101 -15.17 -15.58 -7.80
CA GLN A 101 -14.13 -16.03 -8.71
C GLN A 101 -13.71 -17.50 -8.45
N SER A 102 -12.97 -18.07 -9.39
CA SER A 102 -12.39 -19.42 -9.24
C SER A 102 -11.40 -19.49 -8.07
N ASP A 103 -11.18 -20.69 -7.56
CA ASP A 103 -10.22 -20.91 -6.47
C ASP A 103 -8.79 -20.50 -6.85
N ALA A 104 -8.40 -20.70 -8.11
CA ALA A 104 -7.11 -20.22 -8.61
C ALA A 104 -6.97 -18.70 -8.52
N VAL A 105 -8.03 -17.95 -8.86
CA VAL A 105 -8.03 -16.48 -8.72
C VAL A 105 -7.97 -16.08 -7.25
N LYS A 106 -8.79 -16.69 -6.40
CA LYS A 106 -8.89 -16.32 -4.97
C LYS A 106 -7.63 -16.65 -4.18
N ASN A 107 -7.02 -17.80 -4.45
CA ASN A 107 -5.97 -18.34 -3.57
C ASN A 107 -4.55 -18.13 -4.10
N ASP A 108 -4.38 -17.88 -5.41
CA ASP A 108 -3.07 -17.76 -6.03
C ASP A 108 -2.89 -16.42 -6.77
N ILE A 109 -3.83 -16.05 -7.64
CA ILE A 109 -3.65 -14.89 -8.53
C ILE A 109 -3.86 -13.57 -7.78
N ASP A 110 -4.99 -13.36 -7.08
CA ASP A 110 -5.24 -12.11 -6.34
C ASP A 110 -4.23 -11.87 -5.21
N PRO A 111 -3.84 -12.88 -4.40
CA PRO A 111 -2.73 -12.70 -3.47
C PRO A 111 -1.40 -12.33 -4.14
N GLY A 112 -1.13 -12.89 -5.33
CA GLY A 112 0.03 -12.53 -6.14
C GLY A 112 -0.04 -11.08 -6.63
N PHE A 113 -1.21 -10.65 -7.11
CA PHE A 113 -1.45 -9.25 -7.50
C PHE A 113 -1.19 -8.28 -6.34
N ILE A 114 -1.75 -8.55 -5.17
CA ILE A 114 -1.56 -7.70 -3.99
C ILE A 114 -0.08 -7.60 -3.64
N ASN A 115 0.61 -8.75 -3.54
CA ASN A 115 2.04 -8.76 -3.25
C ASN A 115 2.83 -7.89 -4.24
N ASP A 116 2.62 -8.08 -5.54
CA ASP A 116 3.40 -7.39 -6.57
C ASP A 116 3.07 -5.91 -6.65
N ASN A 117 1.80 -5.55 -6.41
CA ASN A 117 1.34 -4.17 -6.35
C ASN A 117 1.96 -3.40 -5.18
N TYR A 118 2.10 -4.04 -4.00
CA TYR A 118 2.80 -3.44 -2.86
C TYR A 118 4.26 -3.16 -3.18
N TRP A 119 4.97 -4.07 -3.83
CA TRP A 119 6.36 -3.84 -4.23
C TRP A 119 6.52 -2.69 -5.23
N LEU A 120 5.56 -2.47 -6.12
CA LEU A 120 5.60 -1.39 -7.11
C LEU A 120 5.17 -0.04 -6.54
N LEU A 121 4.07 -0.04 -5.77
CA LEU A 121 3.34 1.17 -5.38
C LEU A 121 3.38 1.44 -3.87
N PHE A 122 4.36 0.89 -3.15
CA PHE A 122 4.45 1.07 -1.70
C PHE A 122 4.44 2.53 -1.24
N PRO A 123 5.06 3.49 -1.94
CA PRO A 123 4.95 4.90 -1.59
C PRO A 123 3.52 5.41 -1.46
N PHE A 124 2.60 4.87 -2.28
CA PHE A 124 1.17 5.19 -2.19
C PHE A 124 0.47 4.40 -1.09
N HIS A 125 0.80 3.10 -0.91
CA HIS A 125 0.25 2.26 0.16
C HIS A 125 0.56 2.82 1.55
N ALA A 126 1.74 3.37 1.77
CA ALA A 126 2.10 4.03 3.01
C ALA A 126 1.13 5.17 3.39
N TYR A 127 0.49 5.79 2.40
CA TYR A 127 -0.52 6.83 2.58
C TYR A 127 -1.96 6.28 2.54
N TRP A 128 -2.29 5.36 1.60
CA TRP A 128 -3.66 4.86 1.42
C TRP A 128 -4.13 3.95 2.54
N ASP A 129 -3.23 3.15 3.10
CA ASP A 129 -3.56 2.12 4.08
C ASP A 129 -3.70 2.75 5.48
N THR A 130 -4.85 3.37 5.75
CA THR A 130 -5.13 4.14 6.97
C THR A 130 -5.02 3.33 8.26
N SER A 131 -5.07 2.00 8.18
CA SER A 131 -4.85 1.10 9.33
C SER A 131 -3.38 0.96 9.71
N ALA A 132 -2.44 1.33 8.81
CA ALA A 132 -1.02 1.26 9.09
C ALA A 132 -0.59 2.37 10.06
N ASN A 133 0.28 2.02 11.00
CA ASN A 133 0.93 2.99 11.89
C ASN A 133 2.22 3.49 11.23
N VAL A 134 2.23 4.75 10.81
CA VAL A 134 3.37 5.40 10.18
C VAL A 134 4.08 6.28 11.18
N GLN A 135 5.37 6.04 11.39
CA GLN A 135 6.20 6.78 12.34
C GLN A 135 7.49 7.28 11.68
N ASP A 136 7.76 8.56 11.85
CA ASP A 136 9.08 9.13 11.61
C ASP A 136 10.00 8.77 12.79
N LYS A 137 11.12 8.13 12.48
CA LYS A 137 12.14 7.67 13.45
C LYS A 137 13.40 8.54 13.41
N GLY A 138 13.38 9.61 12.62
CA GLY A 138 14.52 10.48 12.43
C GLY A 138 15.64 9.82 11.61
N LYS A 139 16.76 10.51 11.58
CA LYS A 139 17.92 10.13 10.76
C LYS A 139 18.59 8.86 11.24
N GLN A 140 18.78 7.88 10.35
CA GLN A 140 19.42 6.60 10.60
C GLN A 140 20.44 6.27 9.51
N GLU A 141 21.38 5.40 9.81
CA GLU A 141 22.31 4.84 8.80
C GLU A 141 21.56 3.97 7.81
N LEU A 142 21.97 4.04 6.53
CA LEU A 142 21.40 3.21 5.47
C LEU A 142 21.77 1.73 5.69
N PRO A 143 20.81 0.79 5.60
CA PRO A 143 21.04 -0.62 5.94
C PRO A 143 22.02 -1.34 5.00
N LEU A 144 22.21 -0.85 3.78
CA LEU A 144 23.22 -1.34 2.84
C LEU A 144 24.51 -0.48 2.87
N GLY A 145 24.64 0.43 3.83
CA GLY A 145 25.75 1.36 3.97
C GLY A 145 25.67 2.58 3.03
N ASN A 146 26.73 3.37 3.00
CA ASN A 146 26.90 4.55 2.15
C ASN A 146 26.07 5.77 2.53
N GLY A 147 25.85 6.02 3.83
CA GLY A 147 25.25 7.26 4.29
C GLY A 147 24.11 7.09 5.29
N SER A 148 23.26 8.10 5.35
CA SER A 148 22.13 8.14 6.28
C SER A 148 20.96 8.88 5.65
N ALA A 149 19.75 8.46 5.97
CA ALA A 149 18.49 9.03 5.51
C ALA A 149 17.47 9.08 6.64
N GLU A 150 16.34 9.73 6.43
CA GLU A 150 15.24 9.73 7.40
C GLU A 150 14.53 8.37 7.37
N LEU A 151 14.43 7.72 8.52
CA LEU A 151 13.73 6.44 8.63
C LEU A 151 12.24 6.67 8.90
N VAL A 152 11.42 6.23 7.97
CA VAL A 152 9.95 6.18 8.11
C VAL A 152 9.50 4.74 8.23
N SER A 153 8.99 4.36 9.39
CA SER A 153 8.51 3.00 9.67
C SER A 153 7.00 2.91 9.47
N VAL A 154 6.56 1.98 8.64
CA VAL A 154 5.15 1.69 8.34
C VAL A 154 4.82 0.30 8.85
N LYS A 155 4.04 0.20 9.93
CA LYS A 155 3.68 -1.06 10.58
C LYS A 155 2.19 -1.35 10.41
N TYR A 156 1.88 -2.51 9.87
CA TYR A 156 0.52 -3.00 9.70
C TYR A 156 0.00 -3.70 10.96
N PRO A 157 -1.32 -3.64 11.26
CA PRO A 157 -1.94 -4.43 12.32
C PRO A 157 -1.76 -5.93 12.08
N SER A 158 -1.73 -6.71 13.16
CA SER A 158 -1.48 -8.17 13.10
C SER A 158 -2.70 -8.99 12.69
N ASP A 159 -3.89 -8.41 12.70
CA ASP A 159 -5.18 -9.08 12.63
C ASP A 159 -6.06 -8.67 11.44
N VAL A 160 -5.62 -7.71 10.63
CA VAL A 160 -6.40 -7.18 9.50
C VAL A 160 -5.55 -6.95 8.24
N GLY A 161 -6.20 -6.99 7.09
CA GLY A 161 -5.63 -6.61 5.79
C GLY A 161 -4.85 -7.74 5.10
N TYR A 162 -4.12 -7.35 4.07
CA TYR A 162 -3.34 -8.26 3.21
C TYR A 162 -1.91 -8.49 3.71
N ALA A 163 -1.41 -7.62 4.59
CA ALA A 163 -0.05 -7.62 5.11
C ALA A 163 -0.05 -7.67 6.65
N PRO A 164 -0.72 -8.66 7.30
CA PRO A 164 -0.92 -8.68 8.73
C PRO A 164 0.41 -8.75 9.49
N GLY A 165 0.68 -7.71 10.28
CA GLY A 165 1.88 -7.60 11.10
C GLY A 165 3.16 -7.24 10.35
N ASP A 166 3.10 -7.01 9.04
CA ASP A 166 4.26 -6.61 8.25
C ASP A 166 4.76 -5.23 8.68
N THR A 167 6.06 -5.01 8.56
CA THR A 167 6.68 -3.72 8.79
C THR A 167 7.57 -3.36 7.60
N TRP A 168 7.47 -2.13 7.14
CA TRP A 168 8.34 -1.54 6.14
C TRP A 168 9.08 -0.37 6.76
N ASP A 169 10.39 -0.45 6.80
CA ASP A 169 11.28 0.62 7.21
C ASP A 169 11.85 1.27 5.95
N LEU A 170 11.37 2.48 5.64
CA LEU A 170 11.72 3.24 4.45
C LEU A 170 12.80 4.25 4.79
N TYR A 171 13.92 4.22 4.12
CA TYR A 171 14.99 5.20 4.24
C TYR A 171 14.82 6.26 3.15
N VAL A 172 14.39 7.44 3.57
CA VAL A 172 13.90 8.50 2.70
C VAL A 172 14.94 9.61 2.60
N GLY A 173 15.35 9.91 1.39
CA GLY A 173 16.30 10.99 1.09
C GLY A 173 15.69 12.39 1.24
N LYS A 174 16.52 13.41 1.10
CA LYS A 174 16.12 14.82 1.24
C LYS A 174 15.08 15.29 0.23
N ASP A 175 14.95 14.58 -0.89
CA ASP A 175 13.97 14.84 -1.95
C ASP A 175 12.68 14.03 -1.78
N ASN A 176 12.46 13.45 -0.59
CA ASN A 176 11.36 12.57 -0.24
C ASN A 176 11.26 11.28 -1.10
N ARG A 177 12.35 10.89 -1.77
CA ARG A 177 12.45 9.59 -2.44
C ARG A 177 12.99 8.55 -1.48
N ILE A 178 12.48 7.34 -1.59
CA ILE A 178 13.02 6.18 -0.86
C ILE A 178 14.35 5.80 -1.52
N GLU A 179 15.40 5.67 -0.74
CA GLU A 179 16.73 5.23 -1.23
C GLU A 179 16.92 3.73 -1.01
N GLN A 180 16.55 3.25 0.19
CA GLN A 180 16.65 1.86 0.61
C GLN A 180 15.45 1.53 1.50
N PHE A 181 15.21 0.24 1.71
CA PHE A 181 14.17 -0.22 2.63
C PHE A 181 14.56 -1.53 3.33
N VAL A 182 13.92 -1.76 4.47
CA VAL A 182 13.89 -3.06 5.14
C VAL A 182 12.43 -3.48 5.27
N TYR A 183 12.10 -4.62 4.69
CA TYR A 183 10.79 -5.24 4.86
C TYR A 183 10.89 -6.40 5.83
N HIS A 184 10.01 -6.43 6.83
CA HIS A 184 9.86 -7.52 7.78
C HIS A 184 8.49 -8.14 7.60
N ARG A 185 8.47 -9.40 7.19
CA ARG A 185 7.23 -10.18 7.14
C ARG A 185 6.77 -10.50 8.54
N GLY A 186 5.54 -10.12 8.85
CA GLY A 186 4.86 -10.38 10.11
C GLY A 186 3.82 -11.48 10.02
N GLY A 187 2.93 -11.49 11.02
CA GLY A 187 1.79 -12.39 11.10
C GLY A 187 2.16 -13.87 11.31
N PRO A 188 1.26 -14.79 10.92
CA PRO A 188 1.45 -16.22 11.17
C PRO A 188 2.39 -16.92 10.18
N LYS A 189 2.83 -16.23 9.14
CA LYS A 189 3.77 -16.78 8.15
C LYS A 189 5.18 -16.80 8.74
N LYS A 190 6.04 -17.68 8.19
CA LYS A 190 7.47 -17.72 8.56
C LYS A 190 8.05 -16.31 8.41
N PRO A 191 8.70 -15.77 9.46
CA PRO A 191 9.39 -14.50 9.36
C PRO A 191 10.37 -14.47 8.20
N SER A 192 10.49 -13.32 7.55
CA SER A 192 11.44 -13.09 6.45
C SER A 192 11.82 -11.62 6.46
N VAL A 193 13.06 -11.32 6.16
CA VAL A 193 13.60 -9.96 6.09
C VAL A 193 14.16 -9.72 4.70
N VAL A 194 13.70 -8.65 4.05
CA VAL A 194 14.27 -8.17 2.79
C VAL A 194 14.93 -6.82 3.04
N ILE A 195 16.18 -6.68 2.64
CA ILE A 195 16.92 -5.42 2.68
C ILE A 195 17.36 -5.13 1.25
N ALA A 196 16.92 -4.00 0.68
CA ALA A 196 17.23 -3.70 -0.71
C ALA A 196 17.24 -2.18 -0.99
N THR A 197 17.81 -1.85 -2.14
CA THR A 197 17.73 -0.50 -2.72
C THR A 197 16.33 -0.21 -3.26
N TRP A 198 16.04 1.08 -3.44
CA TRP A 198 14.84 1.56 -4.11
C TRP A 198 15.30 2.49 -5.23
N GLU A 199 15.57 1.93 -6.40
CA GLU A 199 16.28 2.62 -7.47
C GLU A 199 15.66 2.37 -8.86
N GLY A 200 16.33 2.82 -9.94
CA GLY A 200 15.80 2.67 -11.28
C GLY A 200 14.56 3.54 -11.52
N TYR A 201 14.58 4.76 -10.99
CA TYR A 201 13.46 5.70 -11.09
C TYR A 201 13.14 6.08 -12.53
N LYS A 202 11.88 5.96 -12.90
CA LYS A 202 11.31 6.29 -14.20
C LYS A 202 10.00 7.03 -14.05
N LYS A 203 9.66 7.87 -15.02
CA LYS A 203 8.34 8.51 -15.11
C LYS A 203 7.43 7.71 -16.03
N ALA A 204 6.29 7.27 -15.49
CA ALA A 204 5.17 6.72 -16.26
C ALA A 204 4.01 7.71 -16.21
N GLY A 205 3.87 8.54 -17.23
CA GLY A 205 2.97 9.69 -17.17
C GLY A 205 3.29 10.60 -15.98
N PRO A 206 2.29 10.90 -15.11
CA PRO A 206 2.52 11.74 -13.92
C PRO A 206 3.15 10.98 -12.75
N LEU A 207 3.29 9.66 -12.82
CA LEU A 207 3.80 8.85 -11.72
C LEU A 207 5.33 8.68 -11.81
N LEU A 208 5.99 8.78 -10.66
CA LEU A 208 7.38 8.38 -10.47
C LEU A 208 7.40 6.94 -9.95
N ILE A 209 8.05 6.04 -10.65
CA ILE A 209 8.10 4.62 -10.32
C ILE A 209 9.56 4.19 -10.14
N SER A 210 9.86 3.49 -9.05
CA SER A 210 11.10 2.74 -8.89
C SER A 210 10.95 1.38 -9.58
N THR A 211 11.93 1.02 -10.40
CA THR A 211 11.83 -0.19 -11.23
C THR A 211 12.88 -1.26 -10.91
N ASP A 212 13.80 -1.03 -9.98
CA ASP A 212 14.84 -2.00 -9.63
C ASP A 212 15.14 -1.95 -8.11
N HIS A 213 15.14 -3.10 -7.47
CA HIS A 213 15.41 -3.28 -6.05
C HIS A 213 16.44 -4.42 -5.92
N ARG A 214 17.61 -4.09 -5.41
CA ARG A 214 18.74 -5.03 -5.28
C ARG A 214 19.18 -5.13 -3.83
N GLY A 215 19.39 -6.35 -3.38
CA GLY A 215 19.80 -6.57 -1.99
C GLY A 215 19.74 -8.02 -1.59
N THR A 216 19.18 -8.30 -0.41
CA THR A 216 19.10 -9.65 0.13
C THR A 216 17.70 -9.96 0.66
N ALA A 217 17.33 -11.23 0.62
CA ALA A 217 16.19 -11.78 1.36
C ALA A 217 16.70 -12.93 2.23
N ASP A 218 16.51 -12.82 3.55
CA ASP A 218 17.00 -13.80 4.54
C ASP A 218 18.50 -14.13 4.35
N GLY A 219 19.31 -13.12 3.96
CA GLY A 219 20.73 -13.25 3.69
C GLY A 219 21.12 -13.76 2.29
N GLY A 220 20.16 -14.27 1.51
CA GLY A 220 20.41 -14.68 0.13
C GLY A 220 20.28 -13.50 -0.86
N PRO A 221 21.07 -13.45 -1.96
CA PRO A 221 20.98 -12.35 -2.92
C PRO A 221 19.61 -12.29 -3.58
N LEU A 222 19.07 -11.06 -3.69
CA LEU A 222 17.78 -10.77 -4.26
C LEU A 222 17.88 -9.67 -5.30
N ARG A 223 17.18 -9.84 -6.40
CA ARG A 223 16.77 -8.75 -7.29
C ARG A 223 15.28 -8.84 -7.56
N LEU A 224 14.57 -7.78 -7.25
CA LEU A 224 13.18 -7.57 -7.62
C LEU A 224 13.12 -6.38 -8.58
N PHE A 225 12.51 -6.55 -9.75
CA PHE A 225 12.46 -5.47 -10.73
C PHE A 225 11.19 -5.51 -11.55
N PHE A 226 10.87 -4.35 -12.14
CA PHE A 226 9.69 -4.17 -12.96
C PHE A 226 10.08 -3.84 -14.39
N SER A 227 9.50 -4.56 -15.35
CA SER A 227 9.55 -4.25 -16.79
C SER A 227 8.16 -3.90 -17.31
N ASP A 228 8.12 -3.37 -18.53
CA ASP A 228 6.88 -3.03 -19.24
C ASP A 228 5.94 -2.08 -18.49
N VAL A 229 6.51 -1.28 -17.57
CA VAL A 229 5.73 -0.33 -16.78
C VAL A 229 5.18 0.77 -17.69
N ALA A 230 3.87 0.95 -17.67
CA ALA A 230 3.19 2.03 -18.37
C ALA A 230 1.88 2.38 -17.66
N VAL A 231 1.40 3.59 -17.90
CA VAL A 231 0.10 4.06 -17.44
C VAL A 231 -0.77 4.49 -18.62
N LYS A 232 -2.08 4.40 -18.44
CA LYS A 232 -3.09 4.99 -19.29
C LYS A 232 -3.83 6.07 -18.51
N LEU A 233 -3.96 7.25 -19.07
CA LEU A 233 -4.66 8.35 -18.46
C LEU A 233 -6.13 8.39 -18.86
N THR A 234 -6.95 8.98 -18.02
CA THR A 234 -8.38 9.19 -18.28
C THR A 234 -8.61 9.89 -19.61
N GLY A 235 -9.46 9.29 -20.44
CA GLY A 235 -9.80 9.81 -21.74
C GLY A 235 -8.74 9.57 -22.82
N SER A 236 -7.71 8.74 -22.54
CA SER A 236 -6.67 8.38 -23.51
C SER A 236 -6.61 6.87 -23.70
N ASP A 237 -6.54 6.43 -24.96
CA ASP A 237 -6.29 5.03 -25.30
C ASP A 237 -4.81 4.68 -25.42
N THR A 238 -3.94 5.67 -25.25
CA THR A 238 -2.48 5.51 -25.41
C THR A 238 -1.79 5.15 -24.12
N TRP A 239 -0.93 4.13 -24.14
CA TRP A 239 -0.04 3.79 -23.06
C TRP A 239 1.19 4.69 -23.01
N MET A 240 1.44 5.31 -21.88
CA MET A 240 2.65 6.09 -21.59
C MET A 240 3.65 5.19 -20.89
N ASN A 241 4.65 4.69 -21.62
CA ASN A 241 5.69 3.83 -21.06
C ASN A 241 6.59 4.60 -20.10
N ALA A 242 7.06 3.91 -19.06
CA ALA A 242 8.04 4.45 -18.12
C ALA A 242 9.42 4.66 -18.78
N GLN A 243 9.98 5.87 -18.63
CA GLN A 243 11.27 6.29 -19.21
C GLN A 243 12.04 7.20 -18.26
#